data_9778204f87830cafcf48d8eb5f9b82f2
#
_entry.id   9778204f87830cafcf48d8eb5f9b82f2
#
_cell.length_a   1.000
_cell.length_b   1.000
_cell.length_c   1.000
_cell.angle_alpha   90.00
_cell.angle_beta   90.00
_cell.angle_gamma   90.00
#
_symmetry.space_group_name_H-M   'P 1'
#
loop_
_entity.id
_entity.type
_entity.pdbx_description
1 polymer ?
#
loop_
_entity_poly.entity_id
_entity_poly.type
_entity_poly.pdbx_seq_one_letter_code
_entity_poly.pdbx_strand_id
1 'polypeptide(L)'
;MAKVYQFMADGFEDIEALAPVDILRRGGLDVITVSIMGREMVESTNGVCVKADMLFENANFDDADLLLLPGGLPGSTNLKEHKGLAEVLRRQAEAGRKIGAICAAPMVLGTLGLL
;
A
#
# COMPACT_ATOMS: atom_id res chain seq x y z
N MET A 1 4.34 -15.91 11.33
CA MET A 1 4.02 -14.48 11.50
C MET A 1 3.38 -13.98 10.22
N ALA A 2 2.25 -13.29 10.34
CA ALA A 2 1.55 -12.74 9.17
C ALA A 2 2.41 -11.65 8.51
N LYS A 3 2.44 -11.66 7.19
CA LYS A 3 3.21 -10.71 6.40
C LYS A 3 2.30 -9.71 5.71
N VAL A 4 2.56 -8.42 5.95
CA VAL A 4 1.75 -7.31 5.47
C VAL A 4 2.62 -6.40 4.63
N TYR A 5 2.15 -6.06 3.43
CA TYR A 5 2.79 -5.03 2.60
C TYR A 5 1.85 -3.85 2.49
N GLN A 6 2.36 -2.66 2.78
CA GLN A 6 1.61 -1.42 2.60
C GLN A 6 2.26 -0.59 1.50
N PHE A 7 1.46 -0.22 0.51
CA PHE A 7 1.94 0.53 -0.63
C PHE A 7 1.96 2.03 -0.33
N MET A 8 3.06 2.69 -0.67
CA MET A 8 3.27 4.10 -0.41
C MET A 8 3.44 4.84 -1.73
N ALA A 9 2.66 5.90 -1.92
CA ALA A 9 2.74 6.77 -3.08
C ALA A 9 2.76 8.22 -2.62
N ASP A 10 3.38 9.11 -3.39
CA ASP A 10 3.35 10.54 -3.08
C ASP A 10 1.91 11.02 -2.93
N GLY A 11 1.67 11.84 -1.92
CA GLY A 11 0.33 12.34 -1.61
C GLY A 11 -0.47 11.41 -0.70
N PHE A 12 0.16 10.44 -0.05
CA PHE A 12 -0.53 9.62 0.95
C PHE A 12 -0.94 10.47 2.16
N GLU A 13 -2.01 10.06 2.84
CA GLU A 13 -2.43 10.71 4.07
C GLU A 13 -1.58 10.18 5.22
N ASP A 14 -0.97 11.11 6.00
CA ASP A 14 0.04 10.78 7.01
C ASP A 14 -0.44 9.75 8.03
N ILE A 15 -1.59 10.01 8.66
CA ILE A 15 -2.09 9.15 9.73
C ILE A 15 -2.57 7.80 9.18
N GLU A 16 -3.29 7.84 8.05
CA GLU A 16 -3.86 6.63 7.45
C GLU A 16 -2.79 5.66 6.96
N ALA A 17 -1.61 6.19 6.60
CA ALA A 17 -0.49 5.34 6.19
C ALA A 17 0.33 4.86 7.39
N LEU A 18 0.65 5.75 8.32
CA LEU A 18 1.61 5.44 9.39
C LEU A 18 0.98 4.74 10.59
N ALA A 19 -0.27 5.06 10.94
CA ALA A 19 -0.92 4.43 12.10
C ALA A 19 -1.08 2.91 11.94
N PRO A 20 -1.55 2.38 10.79
CA PRO A 20 -1.61 0.93 10.62
C PRO A 20 -0.25 0.26 10.71
N VAL A 21 0.79 0.86 10.14
CA VAL A 21 2.14 0.32 10.21
C VAL A 21 2.61 0.20 11.66
N ASP A 22 2.44 1.28 12.43
CA ASP A 22 2.83 1.32 13.84
C ASP A 22 2.05 0.27 14.65
N ILE A 23 0.73 0.27 14.52
CA ILE A 23 -0.15 -0.61 15.30
C ILE A 23 0.12 -2.08 14.97
N LEU A 24 0.24 -2.42 13.70
CA LEU A 24 0.44 -3.80 13.28
C LEU A 24 1.83 -4.31 13.69
N ARG A 25 2.86 -3.46 13.60
CA ARG A 25 4.20 -3.82 14.08
C ARG A 25 4.22 -4.06 15.58
N ARG A 26 3.50 -3.23 16.36
CA ARG A 26 3.36 -3.44 17.80
C ARG A 26 2.64 -4.75 18.12
N GLY A 27 1.72 -5.16 17.26
CA GLY A 27 1.02 -6.43 17.38
C GLY A 27 1.83 -7.64 16.96
N GLY A 28 3.09 -7.47 16.55
CA GLY A 28 3.99 -8.57 16.20
C GLY A 28 3.91 -9.02 14.76
N LEU A 29 3.21 -8.29 13.88
CA LEU A 29 3.14 -8.62 12.47
C LEU A 29 4.37 -8.09 11.72
N ASP A 30 4.75 -8.78 10.64
CA ASP A 30 5.85 -8.35 9.78
C ASP A 30 5.29 -7.40 8.72
N VAL A 31 5.45 -6.10 8.95
CA VAL A 31 4.90 -5.06 8.07
C VAL A 31 6.02 -4.40 7.29
N ILE A 32 5.91 -4.43 5.98
CA ILE A 32 6.87 -3.87 5.04
C ILE A 32 6.20 -2.75 4.25
N THR A 33 6.78 -1.56 4.27
CA THR A 33 6.30 -0.45 3.43
C THR A 33 7.01 -0.50 2.08
N VAL A 34 6.24 -0.29 1.01
CA VAL A 34 6.71 -0.44 -0.36
C VAL A 34 6.40 0.81 -1.16
N SER A 35 7.44 1.47 -1.68
CA SER A 35 7.26 2.64 -2.54
C SER A 35 6.95 2.21 -3.97
N ILE A 36 5.92 2.81 -4.57
CA ILE A 36 5.61 2.64 -5.98
C ILE A 36 6.17 3.78 -6.84
N MET A 37 6.96 4.68 -6.25
CA MET A 37 7.41 5.91 -6.93
C MET A 37 8.78 5.78 -7.59
N GLY A 38 9.39 4.59 -7.57
CA GLY A 38 10.72 4.37 -8.13
C GLY A 38 11.85 4.91 -7.24
N ARG A 39 11.55 5.38 -6.04
CA ARG A 39 12.50 5.85 -5.03
C ARG A 39 12.01 5.51 -3.64
N GLU A 40 12.94 5.37 -2.69
CA GLU A 40 12.57 4.98 -1.32
C GLU A 40 11.84 6.09 -0.56
N MET A 41 12.23 7.35 -0.77
CA MET A 41 11.58 8.47 -0.08
C MET A 41 10.25 8.80 -0.75
N VAL A 42 9.19 8.83 0.05
CA VAL A 42 7.83 9.12 -0.40
C VAL A 42 7.30 10.27 0.43
N GLU A 43 6.68 11.25 -0.21
CA GLU A 43 6.21 12.46 0.46
C GLU A 43 4.70 12.41 0.66
N SER A 44 4.26 12.68 1.91
CA SER A 44 2.85 12.72 2.25
C SER A 44 2.16 13.95 1.67
N THR A 45 0.82 13.97 1.75
CA THR A 45 0.03 15.12 1.32
C THR A 45 0.34 16.38 2.12
N ASN A 46 0.90 16.24 3.33
CA ASN A 46 1.29 17.36 4.19
C ASN A 46 2.80 17.63 4.19
N GLY A 47 3.53 17.08 3.24
CA GLY A 47 4.94 17.37 3.07
C GLY A 47 5.90 16.58 3.96
N VAL A 48 5.42 15.52 4.62
CA VAL A 48 6.27 14.67 5.46
C VAL A 48 6.89 13.58 4.60
N CYS A 49 8.22 13.53 4.55
CA CYS A 49 8.93 12.50 3.80
C CYS A 49 9.15 11.26 4.67
N VAL A 50 8.80 10.12 4.14
CA VAL A 50 8.95 8.82 4.79
C VAL A 50 9.78 7.92 3.91
N LYS A 51 10.74 7.22 4.52
CA LYS A 51 11.52 6.23 3.79
C LYS A 51 10.78 4.89 3.80
N ALA A 52 10.40 4.40 2.62
CA ALA A 52 9.82 3.07 2.50
C ALA A 52 10.91 2.01 2.70
N ASP A 53 10.49 0.83 3.16
CA ASP A 53 11.43 -0.27 3.41
C ASP A 53 12.01 -0.84 2.14
N MET A 54 11.24 -0.80 1.03
CA MET A 54 11.71 -1.31 -0.24
C MET A 54 10.97 -0.68 -1.42
N LEU A 55 11.50 -0.90 -2.61
CA LEU A 55 10.86 -0.46 -3.85
C LEU A 55 9.95 -1.56 -4.38
N PHE A 56 8.84 -1.16 -5.03
CA PHE A 56 7.90 -2.08 -5.66
C PHE A 56 8.61 -3.04 -6.62
N GLU A 57 9.52 -2.52 -7.44
CA GLU A 57 10.20 -3.30 -8.47
C GLU A 57 11.14 -4.37 -7.90
N ASN A 58 11.49 -4.27 -6.62
CA ASN A 58 12.35 -5.24 -5.93
C ASN A 58 11.58 -6.19 -5.03
N ALA A 59 10.25 -6.11 -5.02
CA ALA A 59 9.41 -6.88 -4.10
C ALA A 59 8.73 -8.05 -4.79
N ASN A 60 8.49 -9.11 -4.02
CA ASN A 60 7.64 -10.24 -4.41
C ASN A 60 6.52 -10.34 -3.38
N PHE A 61 5.27 -10.27 -3.82
CA PHE A 61 4.12 -10.22 -2.93
C PHE A 61 3.39 -11.56 -2.81
N ASP A 62 3.96 -12.64 -3.32
CA ASP A 62 3.32 -13.96 -3.30
C ASP A 62 3.11 -14.50 -1.88
N ASP A 63 3.89 -14.01 -0.92
CA ASP A 63 3.78 -14.40 0.49
C ASP A 63 2.93 -13.44 1.33
N ALA A 64 2.24 -12.48 0.70
CA ALA A 64 1.48 -11.48 1.44
C ALA A 64 0.19 -12.06 2.01
N ASP A 65 0.03 -11.96 3.32
CA ASP A 65 -1.23 -12.28 3.98
C ASP A 65 -2.22 -11.13 3.85
N LEU A 66 -1.70 -9.89 3.75
CA LEU A 66 -2.51 -8.69 3.63
C LEU A 66 -1.77 -7.64 2.81
N LEU A 67 -2.48 -7.00 1.88
CA LEU A 67 -1.99 -5.82 1.17
C LEU A 67 -2.81 -4.62 1.61
N LEU A 68 -2.14 -3.53 2.02
CA LEU A 68 -2.79 -2.32 2.53
C LEU A 68 -2.58 -1.14 1.58
N LEU A 69 -3.67 -0.39 1.36
CA LEU A 69 -3.68 0.83 0.56
C LEU A 69 -4.11 1.99 1.45
N PRO A 70 -3.20 2.92 1.80
CA PRO A 70 -3.58 4.11 2.56
C PRO A 70 -4.33 5.09 1.68
N GLY A 71 -5.13 5.96 2.31
CA GLY A 71 -5.86 7.00 1.61
C GLY A 71 -5.01 8.23 1.32
N GLY A 72 -5.69 9.32 1.05
CA GLY A 72 -5.09 10.60 0.67
C GLY A 72 -5.12 10.84 -0.84
N LEU A 73 -5.06 12.08 -1.22
CA LEU A 73 -4.98 12.50 -2.61
C LEU A 73 -3.77 13.44 -2.75
N PRO A 74 -2.97 13.32 -3.80
CA PRO A 74 -3.12 12.42 -4.95
C PRO A 74 -2.62 10.98 -4.72
N GLY A 75 -2.28 10.57 -3.49
CA GLY A 75 -1.75 9.24 -3.21
C GLY A 75 -2.62 8.12 -3.78
N SER A 76 -3.93 8.14 -3.52
CA SER A 76 -4.85 7.12 -4.03
C SER A 76 -4.92 7.12 -5.55
N THR A 77 -4.82 8.29 -6.20
CA THR A 77 -4.78 8.38 -7.65
C THR A 77 -3.49 7.75 -8.19
N ASN A 78 -2.35 8.02 -7.55
CA ASN A 78 -1.08 7.42 -7.93
C ASN A 78 -1.10 5.90 -7.81
N LEU A 79 -1.71 5.38 -6.74
CA LEU A 79 -1.88 3.94 -6.57
C LEU A 79 -2.77 3.36 -7.67
N LYS A 80 -3.87 4.02 -7.97
CA LYS A 80 -4.83 3.59 -9.01
C LYS A 80 -4.17 3.49 -10.39
N GLU A 81 -3.30 4.43 -10.71
CA GLU A 81 -2.67 4.51 -12.02
C GLU A 81 -1.45 3.59 -12.19
N HIS A 82 -0.98 2.97 -11.12
CA HIS A 82 0.18 2.09 -11.18
C HIS A 82 -0.21 0.71 -11.70
N LYS A 83 0.18 0.39 -12.92
CA LYS A 83 -0.21 -0.85 -13.60
C LYS A 83 0.31 -2.10 -12.91
N GLY A 84 1.55 -2.07 -12.43
CA GLY A 84 2.13 -3.19 -11.69
C GLY A 84 1.37 -3.50 -10.42
N LEU A 85 0.96 -2.46 -9.69
CA LEU A 85 0.14 -2.62 -8.49
C LEU A 85 -1.23 -3.22 -8.82
N ALA A 86 -1.85 -2.78 -9.91
CA ALA A 86 -3.13 -3.33 -10.34
C ALA A 86 -3.05 -4.85 -10.52
N GLU A 87 -1.98 -5.33 -11.15
CA GLU A 87 -1.76 -6.75 -11.36
C GLU A 87 -1.56 -7.50 -10.04
N VAL A 88 -0.78 -6.93 -9.12
CA VAL A 88 -0.55 -7.52 -7.80
C VAL A 88 -1.87 -7.65 -7.03
N LEU A 89 -2.71 -6.60 -7.06
CA LEU A 89 -4.00 -6.61 -6.38
C LEU A 89 -4.94 -7.67 -6.97
N ARG A 90 -4.95 -7.81 -8.29
CA ARG A 90 -5.76 -8.85 -8.95
C ARG A 90 -5.33 -10.26 -8.52
N ARG A 91 -4.01 -10.51 -8.49
CA ARG A 91 -3.48 -11.80 -8.05
C ARG A 91 -3.85 -12.09 -6.61
N GLN A 92 -3.76 -11.08 -5.74
CA GLN A 92 -4.10 -11.22 -4.33
C GLN A 92 -5.57 -11.60 -4.18
N ALA A 93 -6.45 -10.92 -4.89
CA ALA A 93 -7.88 -11.19 -4.86
C ALA A 93 -8.22 -12.58 -5.42
N GLU A 94 -7.59 -12.97 -6.54
CA GLU A 94 -7.81 -14.28 -7.15
C GLU A 94 -7.34 -15.41 -6.24
N ALA A 95 -6.29 -15.19 -5.45
CA ALA A 95 -5.81 -16.16 -4.48
C ALA A 95 -6.66 -16.23 -3.22
N GLY A 96 -7.70 -15.38 -3.10
CA GLY A 96 -8.54 -15.33 -1.92
C GLY A 96 -7.86 -14.71 -0.70
N ARG A 97 -6.77 -13.95 -0.90
CA ARG A 97 -6.04 -13.30 0.18
C ARG A 97 -6.57 -11.89 0.40
N LYS A 98 -6.25 -11.32 1.57
CA LYS A 98 -6.86 -10.08 2.04
C LYS A 98 -6.23 -8.82 1.46
N ILE A 99 -7.08 -7.82 1.21
CA ILE A 99 -6.70 -6.47 0.79
C ILE A 99 -7.47 -5.49 1.68
N GLY A 100 -6.76 -4.50 2.24
CA GLY A 100 -7.37 -3.43 3.02
C GLY A 100 -7.15 -2.08 2.34
N ALA A 101 -8.18 -1.22 2.35
CA ALA A 101 -8.09 0.11 1.77
C ALA A 101 -8.85 1.10 2.64
N ILE A 102 -8.29 2.31 2.81
CA ILE A 102 -8.80 3.33 3.73
C ILE A 102 -9.16 4.61 2.96
N CYS A 103 -10.24 5.29 3.37
CA CYS A 103 -10.68 6.59 2.84
C CYS A 103 -10.88 6.58 1.34
N ALA A 104 -10.04 7.31 0.59
CA ALA A 104 -10.13 7.40 -0.86
C ALA A 104 -9.57 6.15 -1.56
N ALA A 105 -8.79 5.33 -0.87
CA ALA A 105 -8.13 4.17 -1.48
C ALA A 105 -9.09 3.09 -2.02
N PRO A 106 -10.30 2.88 -1.46
CA PRO A 106 -11.23 1.91 -2.07
C PRO A 106 -11.53 2.16 -3.54
N MET A 107 -11.38 3.40 -4.04
CA MET A 107 -11.58 3.66 -5.47
C MET A 107 -10.58 2.89 -6.36
N VAL A 108 -9.39 2.57 -5.82
CA VAL A 108 -8.40 1.76 -6.53
C VAL A 108 -9.00 0.38 -6.81
N LEU A 109 -9.58 -0.24 -5.79
CA LEU A 109 -10.21 -1.55 -5.90
C LEU A 109 -11.47 -1.51 -6.77
N GLY A 110 -12.27 -0.46 -6.62
CA GLY A 110 -13.48 -0.27 -7.43
C GLY A 110 -13.17 -0.15 -8.91
N THR A 111 -12.11 0.59 -9.26
CA THR A 111 -11.66 0.74 -10.65
C THR A 111 -11.23 -0.60 -11.25
N LEU A 112 -10.69 -1.51 -10.42
CA LEU A 112 -10.27 -2.83 -10.87
C LEU A 112 -11.40 -3.87 -10.82
N GLY A 113 -12.58 -3.50 -10.34
CA GLY A 113 -13.71 -4.43 -10.22
C GLY A 113 -13.54 -5.43 -9.09
N LEU A 114 -12.78 -5.07 -8.05
CA LEU A 114 -12.50 -5.96 -6.92
C LEU A 114 -13.39 -5.72 -5.70
N LEU A 115 -14.31 -4.76 -5.79
CA LEU A 115 -15.29 -4.52 -4.73
C LEU A 115 -16.61 -5.21 -5.04
#